data_7df6655df6253891bdf83bd406a614b0
#
_entry.id   7df6655df6253891bdf83bd406a614b0
#
_cell.length_a   1.000
_cell.length_b   1.000
_cell.length_c   1.000
_cell.angle_alpha   90.00
_cell.angle_beta   90.00
_cell.angle_gamma   90.00
#
_symmetry.space_group_name_H-M   'P 1'
#
loop_
_entity.id
_entity.type
_entity.pdbx_description
1 polymer ?
#
loop_
_entity_poly.entity_id
_entity_poly.type
_entity_poly.pdbx_seq_one_letter_code
_entity_poly.pdbx_strand_id
1 'polypeptide(L)'
;MQSEEKCDIIALYNRYIRTKKEEVVLMAEKLISVDRMETVLSLFGNYDENVNLIQKEYNVVILGRGDDIKITGDEENVFNASEAINSLIALINKGEAITEQTIRYVFTLVREGKQYEIKHMSDDGVCVTVSGKLVKPKTLGQKRYVEAIRKKTIVMGIGPAGTGKTYLAVAMAVKAFK
;
A
#
# COMPACT_ATOMS: atom_id res chain seq x y z
N MET A 1 -15.68 -60.68 13.37
CA MET A 1 -15.57 -59.94 12.09
C MET A 1 -16.40 -58.65 11.99
N GLN A 2 -17.09 -58.20 13.03
CA GLN A 2 -17.90 -56.94 12.99
C GLN A 2 -17.34 -55.79 13.88
N SER A 3 -16.22 -56.01 14.56
CA SER A 3 -15.63 -55.01 15.47
C SER A 3 -14.53 -54.15 14.84
N GLU A 4 -13.90 -54.58 13.76
CA GLU A 4 -12.81 -53.83 13.10
C GLU A 4 -13.32 -52.74 12.17
N GLU A 5 -14.42 -52.95 11.43
CA GLU A 5 -14.98 -51.94 10.53
C GLU A 5 -15.54 -50.69 11.27
N LYS A 6 -16.02 -50.85 12.53
CA LYS A 6 -16.46 -49.69 13.32
C LYS A 6 -15.32 -48.77 13.79
N CYS A 7 -14.14 -49.35 13.98
CA CYS A 7 -12.96 -48.58 14.38
C CYS A 7 -12.47 -47.67 13.25
N ASP A 8 -12.50 -48.14 12.00
CA ASP A 8 -12.05 -47.37 10.84
C ASP A 8 -12.97 -46.20 10.48
N ILE A 9 -14.29 -46.36 10.64
CA ILE A 9 -15.27 -45.29 10.39
C ILE A 9 -15.13 -44.17 11.43
N ILE A 10 -14.91 -44.51 12.69
CA ILE A 10 -14.70 -43.52 13.76
C ILE A 10 -13.35 -42.80 13.57
N ALA A 11 -12.31 -43.50 13.13
CA ALA A 11 -11.02 -42.92 12.82
C ALA A 11 -11.09 -41.96 11.62
N LEU A 12 -11.81 -42.34 10.56
CA LEU A 12 -12.07 -41.48 9.39
C LEU A 12 -12.94 -40.28 9.74
N TYR A 13 -13.98 -40.46 10.56
CA TYR A 13 -14.82 -39.35 11.03
C TYR A 13 -14.06 -38.37 11.92
N ASN A 14 -13.21 -38.85 12.83
CA ASN A 14 -12.36 -38.05 13.67
C ASN A 14 -11.26 -37.31 12.85
N ARG A 15 -10.77 -37.96 11.78
CA ARG A 15 -9.83 -37.31 10.82
C ARG A 15 -10.52 -36.24 10.01
N TYR A 16 -11.77 -36.49 9.56
CA TYR A 16 -12.58 -35.50 8.84
C TYR A 16 -12.95 -34.29 9.73
N ILE A 17 -13.31 -34.54 11.00
CA ILE A 17 -13.57 -33.45 11.96
C ILE A 17 -12.29 -32.67 12.29
N ARG A 18 -11.13 -33.34 12.37
CA ARG A 18 -9.85 -32.72 12.65
C ARG A 18 -9.40 -31.80 11.48
N THR A 19 -9.60 -32.25 10.25
CA THR A 19 -9.33 -31.42 9.06
C THR A 19 -10.33 -30.27 8.93
N LYS A 20 -11.57 -30.40 9.36
CA LYS A 20 -12.55 -29.29 9.39
C LYS A 20 -12.39 -28.33 10.57
N LYS A 21 -11.69 -28.76 11.63
CA LYS A 21 -11.42 -27.92 12.81
C LYS A 21 -10.19 -27.00 12.64
N GLU A 22 -9.37 -27.23 11.62
CA GLU A 22 -8.20 -26.40 11.33
C GLU A 22 -8.50 -25.20 10.43
N GLU A 23 -9.74 -25.06 9.93
CA GLU A 23 -10.23 -23.84 9.27
C GLU A 23 -11.24 -23.06 10.13
N VAL A 24 -10.94 -22.82 11.39
CA VAL A 24 -11.45 -21.63 12.04
C VAL A 24 -10.52 -20.50 11.60
N VAL A 25 -10.75 -19.97 10.42
CA VAL A 25 -10.20 -18.69 10.00
C VAL A 25 -10.64 -17.68 11.06
N LEU A 26 -9.73 -17.31 11.93
CA LEU A 26 -9.94 -16.22 12.88
C LEU A 26 -10.12 -14.96 12.05
N MET A 27 -11.38 -14.63 11.72
CA MET A 27 -11.69 -13.39 11.04
C MET A 27 -11.39 -12.23 12.00
N ALA A 28 -10.29 -11.55 11.73
CA ALA A 28 -9.94 -10.32 12.42
C ALA A 28 -10.75 -9.17 11.82
N GLU A 29 -11.12 -8.23 12.69
CA GLU A 29 -11.74 -6.98 12.30
C GLU A 29 -10.87 -5.82 12.77
N LYS A 30 -10.64 -4.84 11.91
CA LYS A 30 -9.95 -3.61 12.26
C LYS A 30 -10.76 -2.41 11.79
N LEU A 31 -10.93 -1.45 12.68
CA LEU A 31 -11.57 -0.17 12.38
C LEU A 31 -10.50 0.91 12.26
N ILE A 32 -10.58 1.72 11.23
CA ILE A 32 -9.73 2.89 10.99
C ILE A 32 -10.65 4.09 10.91
N SER A 33 -10.54 5.02 11.86
CA SER A 33 -11.27 6.28 11.83
C SER A 33 -10.46 7.33 11.07
N VAL A 34 -11.14 8.10 10.21
CA VAL A 34 -10.54 9.11 9.35
C VAL A 34 -11.15 10.47 9.70
N ASP A 35 -10.31 11.48 9.92
CA ASP A 35 -10.76 12.80 10.38
C ASP A 35 -11.66 13.56 9.38
N ARG A 36 -11.60 13.20 8.09
CA ARG A 36 -12.30 13.91 7.02
C ARG A 36 -12.93 12.94 6.02
N MET A 37 -14.21 13.13 5.76
CA MET A 37 -14.95 12.34 4.75
C MET A 37 -14.34 12.48 3.35
N GLU A 38 -13.76 13.64 3.00
CA GLU A 38 -13.06 13.85 1.73
C GLU A 38 -11.87 12.89 1.54
N THR A 39 -11.19 12.55 2.64
CA THR A 39 -10.09 11.57 2.62
C THR A 39 -10.61 10.18 2.32
N VAL A 40 -11.76 9.81 2.88
CA VAL A 40 -12.43 8.53 2.59
C VAL A 40 -12.82 8.46 1.11
N LEU A 41 -13.45 9.50 0.58
CA LEU A 41 -13.83 9.57 -0.83
C LEU A 41 -12.60 9.47 -1.76
N SER A 42 -11.52 10.17 -1.42
CA SER A 42 -10.27 10.14 -2.20
C SER A 42 -9.59 8.76 -2.13
N LEU A 43 -9.68 8.07 -0.99
CA LEU A 43 -9.15 6.73 -0.80
C LEU A 43 -9.95 5.70 -1.61
N PHE A 44 -11.28 5.79 -1.59
CA PHE A 44 -12.16 4.87 -2.30
C PHE A 44 -12.02 5.02 -3.82
N GLY A 45 -11.83 6.26 -4.29
CA GLY A 45 -11.73 6.57 -5.72
C GLY A 45 -13.07 6.52 -6.44
N ASN A 46 -13.04 6.63 -7.76
CA ASN A 46 -14.25 6.56 -8.56
C ASN A 46 -14.81 5.13 -8.54
N TYR A 47 -16.10 4.97 -8.18
CA TYR A 47 -16.75 3.64 -8.13
C TYR A 47 -15.97 2.60 -7.30
N ASP A 48 -15.35 3.03 -6.20
CA ASP A 48 -14.59 2.18 -5.26
C ASP A 48 -13.40 1.43 -5.91
N GLU A 49 -12.89 1.93 -7.06
CA GLU A 49 -11.82 1.26 -7.81
C GLU A 49 -10.56 1.03 -6.97
N ASN A 50 -10.20 2.00 -6.13
CA ASN A 50 -9.01 1.90 -5.29
C ASN A 50 -9.18 0.86 -4.18
N VAL A 51 -10.35 0.85 -3.53
CA VAL A 51 -10.66 -0.12 -2.47
C VAL A 51 -10.74 -1.53 -3.04
N ASN A 52 -11.31 -1.69 -4.23
CA ASN A 52 -11.38 -2.98 -4.92
C ASN A 52 -9.97 -3.55 -5.22
N LEU A 53 -9.00 -2.68 -5.56
CA LEU A 53 -7.60 -3.09 -5.73
C LEU A 53 -7.00 -3.58 -4.41
N ILE A 54 -7.25 -2.87 -3.29
CA ILE A 54 -6.75 -3.24 -1.97
C ILE A 54 -7.38 -4.56 -1.49
N GLN A 55 -8.70 -4.71 -1.65
CA GLN A 55 -9.42 -5.94 -1.29
C GLN A 55 -8.88 -7.15 -2.04
N LYS A 56 -8.63 -6.99 -3.34
CA LYS A 56 -8.09 -8.05 -4.19
C LYS A 56 -6.65 -8.43 -3.83
N GLU A 57 -5.79 -7.45 -3.52
CA GLU A 57 -4.38 -7.69 -3.19
C GLU A 57 -4.23 -8.43 -1.86
N TYR A 58 -5.00 -8.03 -0.84
CA TYR A 58 -4.88 -8.58 0.52
C TYR A 58 -5.94 -9.61 0.87
N ASN A 59 -6.87 -9.92 -0.04
CA ASN A 59 -7.98 -10.86 0.22
C ASN A 59 -8.77 -10.50 1.50
N VAL A 60 -9.18 -9.24 1.61
CA VAL A 60 -9.96 -8.69 2.72
C VAL A 60 -11.26 -8.06 2.21
N VAL A 61 -12.22 -7.84 3.10
CA VAL A 61 -13.43 -7.06 2.83
C VAL A 61 -13.29 -5.70 3.51
N ILE A 62 -13.50 -4.63 2.75
CA ILE A 62 -13.41 -3.25 3.25
C ILE A 62 -14.76 -2.58 3.09
N LEU A 63 -15.28 -2.03 4.18
CA LEU A 63 -16.56 -1.32 4.22
C LEU A 63 -16.36 0.07 4.81
N GLY A 64 -16.80 1.11 4.09
CA GLY A 64 -16.86 2.48 4.60
C GLY A 64 -18.21 2.75 5.29
N ARG A 65 -18.19 3.33 6.48
CA ARG A 65 -19.37 3.81 7.21
C ARG A 65 -19.09 5.23 7.72
N GLY A 66 -19.48 6.23 6.95
CA GLY A 66 -19.16 7.62 7.29
C GLY A 66 -17.66 7.84 7.30
N ASP A 67 -17.11 8.24 8.44
CA ASP A 67 -15.68 8.50 8.61
C ASP A 67 -14.87 7.25 9.03
N ASP A 68 -15.55 6.10 9.21
CA ASP A 68 -14.91 4.87 9.64
C ASP A 68 -14.76 3.88 8.47
N ILE A 69 -13.60 3.23 8.42
CA ILE A 69 -13.27 2.18 7.46
C ILE A 69 -13.10 0.88 8.25
N LYS A 70 -13.98 -0.08 8.00
CA LYS A 70 -13.94 -1.41 8.60
C LYS A 70 -13.27 -2.38 7.64
N ILE A 71 -12.25 -3.11 8.11
CA ILE A 71 -11.52 -4.14 7.37
C ILE A 71 -11.77 -5.47 8.06
N THR A 72 -12.16 -6.48 7.29
CA THR A 72 -12.47 -7.84 7.80
C THR A 72 -11.76 -8.88 6.94
N GLY A 73 -11.13 -9.87 7.57
CA GLY A 73 -10.40 -10.94 6.88
C GLY A 73 -9.48 -11.71 7.83
N ASP A 74 -8.50 -12.41 7.27
CA ASP A 74 -7.45 -13.07 8.05
C ASP A 74 -6.58 -12.04 8.77
N GLU A 75 -6.09 -12.35 9.96
CA GLU A 75 -5.36 -11.43 10.83
C GLU A 75 -4.16 -10.77 10.14
N GLU A 76 -3.33 -11.56 9.45
CA GLU A 76 -2.17 -11.05 8.70
C GLU A 76 -2.60 -10.15 7.53
N ASN A 77 -3.65 -10.56 6.81
CA ASN A 77 -4.19 -9.81 5.68
C ASN A 77 -4.80 -8.48 6.13
N VAL A 78 -5.56 -8.49 7.23
CA VAL A 78 -6.15 -7.29 7.85
C VAL A 78 -5.05 -6.35 8.34
N PHE A 79 -3.98 -6.87 8.95
CA PHE A 79 -2.84 -6.07 9.36
C PHE A 79 -2.19 -5.37 8.16
N ASN A 80 -1.82 -6.11 7.12
CA ASN A 80 -1.17 -5.58 5.92
C ASN A 80 -2.07 -4.58 5.17
N ALA A 81 -3.36 -4.88 5.00
CA ALA A 81 -4.34 -3.98 4.41
C ALA A 81 -4.47 -2.68 5.21
N SER A 82 -4.48 -2.77 6.55
CA SER A 82 -4.56 -1.58 7.41
C SER A 82 -3.33 -0.69 7.29
N GLU A 83 -2.13 -1.27 7.20
CA GLU A 83 -0.89 -0.52 6.98
C GLU A 83 -0.87 0.17 5.60
N ALA A 84 -1.38 -0.50 4.57
CA ALA A 84 -1.54 0.09 3.25
C ALA A 84 -2.52 1.27 3.27
N ILE A 85 -3.69 1.12 3.89
CA ILE A 85 -4.70 2.17 4.02
C ILE A 85 -4.15 3.36 4.81
N ASN A 86 -3.50 3.14 5.94
CA ASN A 86 -2.87 4.20 6.73
C ASN A 86 -1.81 4.97 5.94
N SER A 87 -1.05 4.27 5.11
CA SER A 87 -0.04 4.86 4.24
C SER A 87 -0.68 5.73 3.14
N LEU A 88 -1.79 5.25 2.54
CA LEU A 88 -2.54 6.01 1.54
C LEU A 88 -3.21 7.25 2.16
N ILE A 89 -3.80 7.14 3.34
CA ILE A 89 -4.37 8.27 4.09
C ILE A 89 -3.27 9.32 4.37
N ALA A 90 -2.07 8.90 4.76
CA ALA A 90 -0.96 9.82 4.97
C ALA A 90 -0.54 10.57 3.69
N LEU A 91 -0.61 9.92 2.51
CA LEU A 91 -0.36 10.57 1.22
C LEU A 91 -1.48 11.54 0.84
N ILE A 92 -2.75 11.18 1.04
CA ILE A 92 -3.91 12.06 0.80
C ILE A 92 -3.80 13.31 1.66
N ASN A 93 -3.49 13.17 2.95
CA ASN A 93 -3.33 14.29 3.89
C ASN A 93 -2.17 15.22 3.51
N LYS A 94 -1.20 14.73 2.73
CA LYS A 94 -0.13 15.54 2.12
C LYS A 94 -0.53 16.19 0.78
N GLY A 95 -1.79 16.02 0.35
CA GLY A 95 -2.29 16.55 -0.91
C GLY A 95 -1.84 15.76 -2.15
N GLU A 96 -1.39 14.52 -1.98
CA GLU A 96 -1.04 13.66 -3.10
C GLU A 96 -2.29 13.03 -3.72
N ALA A 97 -2.38 13.07 -5.05
CA ALA A 97 -3.42 12.34 -5.75
C ALA A 97 -3.13 10.83 -5.71
N ILE A 98 -4.14 10.05 -5.32
CA ILE A 98 -4.05 8.59 -5.34
C ILE A 98 -4.27 8.12 -6.78
N THR A 99 -3.29 7.40 -7.29
CA THR A 99 -3.33 6.74 -8.59
C THR A 99 -3.08 5.25 -8.40
N GLU A 100 -3.47 4.43 -9.37
CA GLU A 100 -3.18 2.99 -9.32
C GLU A 100 -1.68 2.71 -9.11
N GLN A 101 -0.80 3.51 -9.73
CA GLN A 101 0.65 3.41 -9.53
C GLN A 101 1.07 3.69 -8.08
N THR A 102 0.43 4.68 -7.45
CA THR A 102 0.67 5.01 -6.03
C THR A 102 0.23 3.86 -5.14
N ILE A 103 -0.94 3.26 -5.40
CA ILE A 103 -1.46 2.12 -4.63
C ILE A 103 -0.52 0.92 -4.75
N ARG A 104 -0.13 0.54 -5.97
CA ARG A 104 0.80 -0.58 -6.21
C ARG A 104 2.18 -0.35 -5.56
N TYR A 105 2.63 0.90 -5.54
CA TYR A 105 3.85 1.27 -4.84
C TYR A 105 3.73 1.08 -3.33
N VAL A 106 2.60 1.50 -2.73
CA VAL A 106 2.32 1.27 -1.30
C VAL A 106 2.29 -0.23 -0.99
N PHE A 107 1.67 -1.07 -1.83
CA PHE A 107 1.68 -2.52 -1.65
C PHE A 107 3.10 -3.08 -1.60
N THR A 108 3.98 -2.61 -2.48
CA THR A 108 5.40 -3.02 -2.48
C THR A 108 6.08 -2.63 -1.17
N LEU A 109 5.84 -1.41 -0.67
CA LEU A 109 6.44 -0.93 0.58
C LEU A 109 5.94 -1.70 1.82
N VAL A 110 4.65 -2.03 1.87
CA VAL A 110 4.08 -2.86 2.95
C VAL A 110 4.70 -4.25 2.92
N ARG A 111 4.81 -4.88 1.74
CA ARG A 111 5.45 -6.19 1.57
C ARG A 111 6.94 -6.19 2.00
N GLU A 112 7.63 -5.06 1.81
CA GLU A 112 9.04 -4.89 2.22
C GLU A 112 9.19 -4.40 3.67
N GLY A 113 8.11 -4.14 4.40
CA GLY A 113 8.13 -3.59 5.76
C GLY A 113 8.63 -2.15 5.84
N LYS A 114 8.54 -1.38 4.74
CA LYS A 114 9.07 -0.01 4.61
C LYS A 114 7.98 1.08 4.59
N GLN A 115 6.76 0.76 4.99
CA GLN A 115 5.63 1.70 4.99
C GLN A 115 5.90 2.98 5.81
N TYR A 116 6.75 2.91 6.83
CA TYR A 116 7.12 4.07 7.65
C TYR A 116 7.88 5.15 6.87
N GLU A 117 8.57 4.79 5.81
CA GLU A 117 9.33 5.74 4.99
C GLU A 117 8.41 6.69 4.21
N ILE A 118 7.13 6.33 4.00
CA ILE A 118 6.13 7.20 3.38
C ILE A 118 5.87 8.45 4.23
N LYS A 119 5.81 8.30 5.54
CA LYS A 119 5.61 9.41 6.48
C LYS A 119 6.79 10.40 6.46
N HIS A 120 7.98 9.91 6.14
CA HIS A 120 9.23 10.68 6.05
C HIS A 120 9.58 11.14 4.62
N MET A 121 8.72 10.89 3.65
CA MET A 121 8.87 11.53 2.33
C MET A 121 8.64 13.03 2.52
N SER A 122 9.76 13.78 2.51
CA SER A 122 9.74 15.24 2.62
C SER A 122 9.05 15.84 1.40
N ASP A 123 8.29 16.91 1.63
CA ASP A 123 7.67 17.72 0.57
C ASP A 123 8.70 18.59 -0.20
N ASP A 124 10.00 18.28 -0.08
CA ASP A 124 11.07 19.03 -0.73
C ASP A 124 10.94 18.95 -2.24
N GLY A 125 10.30 19.98 -2.80
CA GLY A 125 10.23 20.18 -4.24
C GLY A 125 11.62 20.34 -4.85
N VAL A 126 11.79 19.77 -6.03
CA VAL A 126 12.99 19.94 -6.83
C VAL A 126 12.95 21.30 -7.54
N CYS A 127 11.92 21.54 -8.34
CA CYS A 127 11.67 22.80 -9.04
C CYS A 127 10.17 22.94 -9.35
N VAL A 128 9.77 24.13 -9.83
CA VAL A 128 8.41 24.39 -10.29
C VAL A 128 8.41 24.45 -11.81
N THR A 129 7.46 23.77 -12.46
CA THR A 129 7.27 23.83 -13.92
C THR A 129 6.72 25.18 -14.36
N VAL A 130 6.74 25.48 -15.65
CA VAL A 130 6.15 26.69 -16.23
C VAL A 130 4.66 26.82 -15.91
N SER A 131 3.95 25.68 -15.81
CA SER A 131 2.54 25.63 -15.42
C SER A 131 2.29 25.74 -13.90
N GLY A 132 3.30 26.07 -13.11
CA GLY A 132 3.16 26.22 -11.64
C GLY A 132 3.17 24.88 -10.86
N LYS A 133 3.34 23.74 -11.52
CA LYS A 133 3.33 22.44 -10.87
C LYS A 133 4.67 22.13 -10.20
N LEU A 134 4.63 21.78 -8.92
CA LEU A 134 5.82 21.36 -8.17
C LEU A 134 6.30 19.98 -8.63
N VAL A 135 7.58 19.89 -9.02
CA VAL A 135 8.25 18.63 -9.30
C VAL A 135 8.88 18.11 -8.02
N LYS A 136 8.45 16.92 -7.59
CA LYS A 136 8.95 16.27 -6.37
C LYS A 136 9.15 14.76 -6.58
N PRO A 137 10.07 14.13 -5.81
CA PRO A 137 10.19 12.67 -5.81
C PRO A 137 8.90 12.01 -5.33
N LYS A 138 8.39 11.03 -6.07
CA LYS A 138 7.18 10.27 -5.73
C LYS A 138 7.47 8.91 -5.10
N THR A 139 8.73 8.47 -5.15
CA THR A 139 9.17 7.19 -4.60
C THR A 139 10.46 7.35 -3.82
N LEU A 140 10.75 6.40 -2.93
CA LEU A 140 12.00 6.39 -2.16
C LEU A 140 13.25 6.32 -3.05
N GLY A 141 13.18 5.53 -4.13
CA GLY A 141 14.26 5.46 -5.11
C GLY A 141 14.52 6.81 -5.78
N GLN A 142 13.45 7.52 -6.16
CA GLN A 142 13.54 8.88 -6.71
C GLN A 142 14.10 9.87 -5.69
N LYS A 143 13.69 9.78 -4.41
CA LYS A 143 14.23 10.62 -3.34
C LYS A 143 15.73 10.40 -3.17
N ARG A 144 16.18 9.15 -3.05
CA ARG A 144 17.61 8.79 -2.95
C ARG A 144 18.40 9.30 -4.17
N TYR A 145 17.81 9.22 -5.37
CA TYR A 145 18.43 9.72 -6.59
C TYR A 145 18.61 11.23 -6.56
N VAL A 146 17.58 11.98 -6.19
CA VAL A 146 17.66 13.46 -6.04
C VAL A 146 18.68 13.86 -4.96
N GLU A 147 18.71 13.16 -3.84
CA GLU A 147 19.71 13.40 -2.78
C GLU A 147 21.13 13.07 -3.23
N ALA A 148 21.31 12.01 -4.01
CA ALA A 148 22.61 11.66 -4.58
C ALA A 148 23.10 12.77 -5.53
N ILE A 149 22.24 13.29 -6.43
CA ILE A 149 22.57 14.41 -7.33
C ILE A 149 22.96 15.66 -6.55
N ARG A 150 22.30 15.93 -5.41
CA ARG A 150 22.65 17.09 -4.57
C ARG A 150 24.03 16.98 -3.91
N LYS A 151 24.45 15.76 -3.57
CA LYS A 151 25.62 15.51 -2.71
C LYS A 151 26.87 15.04 -3.48
N LYS A 152 26.70 14.54 -4.70
CA LYS A 152 27.78 13.85 -5.44
C LYS A 152 28.00 14.53 -6.78
N THR A 153 29.27 14.59 -7.19
CA THR A 153 29.71 15.18 -8.47
C THR A 153 29.24 14.34 -9.67
N ILE A 154 29.26 13.01 -9.53
CA ILE A 154 28.85 12.07 -10.58
C ILE A 154 27.84 11.10 -9.99
N VAL A 155 26.69 10.94 -10.67
CA VAL A 155 25.62 10.02 -10.28
C VAL A 155 25.17 9.21 -11.49
N MET A 156 25.16 7.87 -11.35
CA MET A 156 24.65 6.97 -12.37
C MET A 156 23.26 6.45 -11.96
N GLY A 157 22.22 6.82 -12.71
CA GLY A 157 20.85 6.35 -12.49
C GLY A 157 20.56 5.09 -13.29
N ILE A 158 20.52 3.91 -12.63
CA ILE A 158 20.22 2.62 -13.24
C ILE A 158 18.81 2.20 -12.84
N GLY A 159 18.03 1.68 -13.78
CA GLY A 159 16.68 1.17 -13.52
C GLY A 159 15.80 1.10 -14.78
N PRO A 160 14.60 0.54 -14.70
CA PRO A 160 13.67 0.37 -15.81
C PRO A 160 13.29 1.69 -16.49
N ALA A 161 12.82 1.65 -17.72
CA ALA A 161 12.26 2.79 -18.42
C ALA A 161 11.03 3.35 -17.68
N GLY A 162 10.74 4.64 -17.86
CA GLY A 162 9.54 5.26 -17.27
C GLY A 162 9.62 5.60 -15.77
N THR A 163 10.71 5.29 -15.08
CA THR A 163 10.86 5.54 -13.64
C THR A 163 11.25 7.00 -13.29
N GLY A 164 11.25 7.92 -14.25
CA GLY A 164 11.48 9.34 -14.01
C GLY A 164 12.94 9.77 -13.86
N LYS A 165 13.93 8.92 -14.15
CA LYS A 165 15.36 9.23 -13.99
C LYS A 165 15.79 10.51 -14.72
N THR A 166 15.58 10.55 -16.02
CA THR A 166 15.92 11.70 -16.86
C THR A 166 15.11 12.93 -16.47
N TYR A 167 13.83 12.77 -16.18
CA TYR A 167 12.95 13.86 -15.76
C TYR A 167 13.46 14.56 -14.49
N LEU A 168 13.84 13.78 -13.47
CA LEU A 168 14.39 14.32 -12.23
C LEU A 168 15.79 14.90 -12.41
N ALA A 169 16.64 14.32 -13.25
CA ALA A 169 17.95 14.88 -13.58
C ALA A 169 17.82 16.27 -14.23
N VAL A 170 16.93 16.42 -15.22
CA VAL A 170 16.65 17.70 -15.85
C VAL A 170 16.06 18.71 -14.85
N ALA A 171 15.13 18.27 -13.99
CA ALA A 171 14.57 19.12 -12.95
C ALA A 171 15.65 19.64 -11.98
N MET A 172 16.61 18.78 -11.61
CA MET A 172 17.75 19.16 -10.78
C MET A 172 18.70 20.13 -11.50
N ALA A 173 18.95 19.92 -12.80
CA ALA A 173 19.75 20.84 -13.60
C ALA A 173 19.10 22.22 -13.71
N VAL A 174 17.78 22.29 -13.95
CA VAL A 174 17.03 23.56 -13.96
C VAL A 174 17.11 24.26 -12.62
N LYS A 175 17.03 23.52 -11.50
CA LYS A 175 17.20 24.09 -10.16
C LYS A 175 18.60 24.67 -9.93
N ALA A 176 19.63 24.01 -10.44
CA ALA A 176 21.01 24.46 -10.29
C ALA A 176 21.34 25.65 -11.18
N PHE A 177 20.59 25.85 -12.27
CA PHE A 177 20.79 26.95 -13.23
C PHE A 177 20.10 28.26 -12.79
N LYS A 178 19.05 28.16 -11.96
CA LYS A 178 18.35 29.33 -11.38
C LYS A 178 19.09 29.90 -10.16
#